data_74e31f28df7d6b757d005217889e0d06
#
_entry.id   74e31f28df7d6b757d005217889e0d06
#
_cell.length_a   1.000
_cell.length_b   1.000
_cell.length_c   1.000
_cell.angle_alpha   90.00
_cell.angle_beta   90.00
_cell.angle_gamma   90.00
#
_symmetry.space_group_name_H-M   'P 1'
#
loop_
_entity.id
_entity.type
_entity.pdbx_description
1 polymer ?
#
loop_
_entity_poly.entity_id
_entity_poly.type
_entity_poly.pdbx_seq_one_letter_code
_entity_poly.pdbx_strand_id
1 'polypeptide(L)'
;MEHRFLAVHYQLHSVKDGERTLEEQTVREKPFQFISGFGVSLDALEQHVINLESGTEFDFTLTPAEAFGDYDPAGLHKLQREFFLIDDKFDAAHVYPGAIITLVDGEGHHFPAQVKTVDADGVTIDTNHPMAGKTLNFTGEVIENRPATDDEVNSLIKQMAGGCGGCGGCGDGEGCGDGCNEGSCGCCNG
;
A
#
# COMPACT_ATOMS: atom_id res chain seq x y z
N MET A 1 -10.32 17.89 13.47
CA MET A 1 -10.61 17.90 12.02
C MET A 1 -11.77 16.96 11.82
N GLU A 2 -12.75 17.32 11.02
CA GLU A 2 -13.82 16.37 10.69
C GLU A 2 -13.28 15.38 9.66
N HIS A 3 -13.26 14.10 10.01
CA HIS A 3 -12.92 13.04 9.08
C HIS A 3 -14.08 12.83 8.11
N ARG A 4 -13.76 12.61 6.84
CA ARG A 4 -14.75 12.34 5.81
C ARG A 4 -14.56 10.95 5.24
N PHE A 5 -15.65 10.24 5.06
CA PHE A 5 -15.67 8.99 4.30
C PHE A 5 -15.81 9.33 2.82
N LEU A 6 -14.89 8.84 2.03
CA LEU A 6 -14.86 9.03 0.58
C LEU A 6 -14.88 7.67 -0.12
N ALA A 7 -15.70 7.56 -1.15
CA ALA A 7 -15.70 6.47 -2.09
C ALA A 7 -15.49 7.04 -3.49
N VAL A 8 -14.41 6.68 -4.15
CA VAL A 8 -14.05 7.22 -5.46
C VAL A 8 -13.87 6.10 -6.48
N HIS A 9 -14.40 6.31 -7.66
CA HIS A 9 -14.09 5.50 -8.84
C HIS A 9 -13.07 6.27 -9.67
N TYR A 10 -11.93 5.66 -9.96
CA TYR A 10 -10.88 6.34 -10.72
C TYR A 10 -10.13 5.41 -11.68
N GLN A 11 -9.48 6.05 -12.63
CA GLN A 11 -8.44 5.48 -13.46
C GLN A 11 -7.16 6.27 -13.23
N LEU A 12 -6.08 5.56 -12.95
CA LEU A 12 -4.75 6.11 -12.78
C LEU A 12 -3.92 5.83 -14.02
N HIS A 13 -3.46 6.87 -14.66
CA HIS A 13 -2.54 6.78 -15.77
C HIS A 13 -1.18 7.35 -15.39
N SER A 14 -0.12 6.66 -15.72
CA SER A 14 1.21 7.27 -15.74
C SER A 14 1.44 7.96 -17.07
N VAL A 15 2.08 9.12 -17.03
CA VAL A 15 2.47 9.88 -18.21
C VAL A 15 3.99 9.96 -18.24
N LYS A 16 4.60 9.38 -19.26
CA LYS A 16 6.04 9.45 -19.51
C LYS A 16 6.28 9.70 -20.98
N ASP A 17 7.09 10.71 -21.30
CA ASP A 17 7.46 11.07 -22.68
C ASP A 17 6.25 11.32 -23.62
N GLY A 18 5.09 11.71 -23.02
CA GLY A 18 3.85 11.94 -23.76
C GLY A 18 2.98 10.69 -23.95
N GLU A 19 3.44 9.52 -23.57
CA GLU A 19 2.65 8.29 -23.54
C GLU A 19 1.88 8.16 -22.23
N ARG A 20 0.59 7.81 -22.33
CA ARG A 20 -0.28 7.52 -21.19
C ARG A 20 -0.43 6.01 -21.06
N THR A 21 -0.05 5.47 -19.92
CA THR A 21 -0.22 4.05 -19.60
C THR A 21 -1.20 3.92 -18.44
N LEU A 22 -2.24 3.08 -18.61
CA LEU A 22 -3.15 2.76 -17.51
C LEU A 22 -2.41 1.87 -16.51
N GLU A 23 -2.25 2.35 -15.29
CA GLU A 23 -1.56 1.64 -14.20
C GLU A 23 -2.56 0.96 -13.27
N GLU A 24 -3.64 1.65 -12.95
CA GLU A 24 -4.67 1.17 -12.04
C GLU A 24 -6.06 1.67 -12.45
N GLN A 25 -7.07 0.87 -12.19
CA GLN A 25 -8.46 1.23 -12.39
C GLN A 25 -9.33 0.55 -11.34
N THR A 26 -10.21 1.31 -10.70
CA THR A 26 -11.28 0.76 -9.90
C THR A 26 -12.51 0.47 -10.75
N VAL A 27 -13.47 -0.27 -10.24
CA VAL A 27 -14.77 -0.46 -10.87
C VAL A 27 -15.86 0.22 -10.03
N ARG A 28 -16.93 0.69 -10.66
CA ARG A 28 -18.01 1.43 -9.97
C ARG A 28 -18.67 0.61 -8.86
N GLU A 29 -18.78 -0.69 -9.03
CA GLU A 29 -19.36 -1.61 -8.05
C GLU A 29 -18.44 -1.84 -6.85
N LYS A 30 -17.16 -1.53 -6.99
CA LYS A 30 -16.14 -1.63 -5.95
C LYS A 30 -15.22 -0.42 -6.00
N PRO A 31 -15.72 0.78 -5.60
CA PRO A 31 -14.92 1.98 -5.57
C PRO A 31 -13.82 1.89 -4.50
N PHE A 32 -12.79 2.69 -4.64
CA PHE A 32 -11.78 2.85 -3.61
C PHE A 32 -12.38 3.67 -2.46
N GLN A 33 -12.38 3.11 -1.27
CA GLN A 33 -12.98 3.71 -0.07
C GLN A 33 -11.88 4.05 0.94
N PHE A 34 -11.93 5.24 1.48
CA PHE A 34 -11.00 5.66 2.52
C PHE A 34 -11.63 6.74 3.42
N ILE A 35 -11.00 6.94 4.58
CA ILE A 35 -11.35 8.02 5.52
C ILE A 35 -10.20 9.03 5.49
N SER A 36 -10.57 10.31 5.35
CA SER A 36 -9.60 11.39 5.27
C SER A 36 -8.76 11.56 6.53
N GLY A 37 -7.49 11.92 6.36
CA GLY A 37 -6.57 12.23 7.46
C GLY A 37 -5.90 11.01 8.10
N PHE A 38 -5.99 9.83 7.51
CA PHE A 38 -5.33 8.60 8.00
C PHE A 38 -4.19 8.11 7.10
N GLY A 39 -3.88 8.83 6.02
CA GLY A 39 -2.79 8.44 5.11
C GLY A 39 -3.05 7.12 4.35
N VAL A 40 -4.31 6.74 4.18
CA VAL A 40 -4.71 5.54 3.43
C VAL A 40 -4.60 5.76 1.92
N SER A 41 -4.74 7.01 1.49
CA SER A 41 -4.59 7.44 0.10
C SER A 41 -3.43 8.43 -0.05
N LEU A 42 -3.07 8.76 -1.30
CA LEU A 42 -2.14 9.86 -1.55
C LEU A 42 -2.73 11.17 -1.04
N ASP A 43 -1.95 11.93 -0.28
CA ASP A 43 -2.37 13.22 0.28
C ASP A 43 -2.88 14.18 -0.80
N ALA A 44 -2.22 14.19 -1.96
CA ALA A 44 -2.63 15.02 -3.08
C ALA A 44 -3.99 14.58 -3.67
N LEU A 45 -4.26 13.27 -3.79
CA LEU A 45 -5.57 12.76 -4.20
C LEU A 45 -6.63 13.19 -3.19
N GLU A 46 -6.37 13.00 -1.89
CA GLU A 46 -7.29 13.38 -0.82
C GLU A 46 -7.64 14.86 -0.89
N GLN A 47 -6.64 15.75 -1.02
CA GLN A 47 -6.86 17.19 -1.10
C GLN A 47 -7.72 17.61 -2.30
N HIS A 48 -7.60 16.91 -3.43
CA HIS A 48 -8.40 17.21 -4.62
C HIS A 48 -9.85 16.76 -4.48
N VAL A 49 -10.11 15.61 -3.85
CA VAL A 49 -11.44 15.01 -3.81
C VAL A 49 -12.25 15.35 -2.56
N ILE A 50 -11.60 15.77 -1.45
CA ILE A 50 -12.26 16.00 -0.15
C ILE A 50 -13.37 17.06 -0.21
N ASN A 51 -13.23 18.05 -1.08
CA ASN A 51 -14.18 19.17 -1.23
C ASN A 51 -15.19 18.96 -2.38
N LEU A 52 -15.09 17.84 -3.11
CA LEU A 52 -16.00 17.54 -4.21
C LEU A 52 -17.28 16.89 -3.67
N GLU A 53 -18.42 17.24 -4.26
CA GLU A 53 -19.69 16.59 -3.93
C GLU A 53 -19.80 15.21 -4.59
N SER A 54 -20.63 14.34 -3.98
CA SER A 54 -20.96 13.04 -4.58
C SER A 54 -21.53 13.22 -6.00
N GLY A 55 -21.05 12.43 -6.95
CA GLY A 55 -21.41 12.52 -8.37
C GLY A 55 -20.55 13.51 -9.18
N THR A 56 -19.55 14.15 -8.56
CA THR A 56 -18.65 15.06 -9.27
C THR A 56 -17.51 14.27 -9.93
N GLU A 57 -17.31 14.51 -11.20
CA GLU A 57 -16.16 14.02 -11.96
C GLU A 57 -14.92 14.86 -11.67
N PHE A 58 -13.76 14.23 -11.69
CA PHE A 58 -12.47 14.90 -11.53
C PHE A 58 -11.46 14.44 -12.57
N ASP A 59 -10.59 15.34 -12.97
CA ASP A 59 -9.43 15.08 -13.83
C ASP A 59 -8.31 16.01 -13.36
N PHE A 60 -7.27 15.45 -12.80
CA PHE A 60 -6.11 16.21 -12.37
C PHE A 60 -4.82 15.42 -12.55
N THR A 61 -3.72 16.15 -12.63
CA THR A 61 -2.40 15.58 -12.85
C THR A 61 -1.50 15.94 -11.68
N LEU A 62 -0.84 14.95 -11.12
CA LEU A 62 0.13 15.09 -10.06
C LEU A 62 1.54 14.97 -10.64
N THR A 63 2.40 15.89 -10.22
CA THR A 63 3.83 15.78 -10.48
C THR A 63 4.45 14.66 -9.65
N PRO A 64 5.63 14.14 -9.99
CA PRO A 64 6.30 13.13 -9.18
C PRO A 64 6.44 13.54 -7.71
N ALA A 65 6.77 14.80 -7.43
CA ALA A 65 6.94 15.31 -6.07
C ALA A 65 5.64 15.31 -5.24
N GLU A 66 4.47 15.45 -5.88
CA GLU A 66 3.14 15.42 -5.26
C GLU A 66 2.59 13.99 -5.14
N ALA A 67 3.22 13.02 -5.81
CA ALA A 67 2.80 11.63 -5.84
C ALA A 67 3.78 10.74 -5.03
N PHE A 68 4.61 9.98 -5.73
CA PHE A 68 5.52 8.99 -5.13
C PHE A 68 6.99 9.46 -5.08
N GLY A 69 7.23 10.75 -5.26
CA GLY A 69 8.55 11.34 -5.29
C GLY A 69 9.27 11.18 -6.64
N ASP A 70 10.37 11.91 -6.75
CA ASP A 70 11.26 11.79 -7.90
C ASP A 70 11.99 10.44 -7.89
N TYR A 71 12.37 9.96 -9.06
CA TYR A 71 13.20 8.78 -9.18
C TYR A 71 14.60 9.07 -8.65
N ASP A 72 15.05 8.32 -7.65
CA ASP A 72 16.39 8.43 -7.09
C ASP A 72 17.32 7.36 -7.68
N PRO A 73 18.32 7.74 -8.49
CA PRO A 73 19.32 6.80 -9.00
C PRO A 73 20.12 6.07 -7.90
N ALA A 74 20.20 6.66 -6.69
CA ALA A 74 20.84 6.03 -5.54
C ALA A 74 20.04 4.82 -5.00
N GLY A 75 18.75 4.73 -5.34
CA GLY A 75 17.90 3.57 -5.05
C GLY A 75 18.23 2.32 -5.88
N LEU A 76 19.14 2.42 -6.86
CA LEU A 76 19.65 1.26 -7.60
C LEU A 76 20.81 0.63 -6.85
N HIS A 77 20.62 -0.59 -6.39
CA HIS A 77 21.64 -1.35 -5.68
C HIS A 77 22.01 -2.63 -6.43
N LYS A 78 23.30 -2.89 -6.55
CA LYS A 78 23.79 -4.18 -7.05
C LYS A 78 24.16 -5.07 -5.85
N LEU A 79 23.37 -6.08 -5.62
CA LEU A 79 23.58 -7.09 -4.57
C LEU A 79 24.28 -8.32 -5.14
N GLN A 80 25.10 -8.97 -4.31
CA GLN A 80 25.78 -10.20 -4.69
C GLN A 80 24.77 -11.32 -4.86
N ARG A 81 25.06 -12.25 -5.77
CA ARG A 81 24.15 -13.34 -6.12
C ARG A 81 23.88 -14.28 -4.95
N GLU A 82 24.82 -14.34 -4.00
CA GLU A 82 24.76 -15.16 -2.78
C GLU A 82 23.57 -14.81 -1.89
N PHE A 83 23.11 -13.55 -1.91
CA PHE A 83 21.92 -13.13 -1.14
C PHE A 83 20.59 -13.72 -1.66
N PHE A 84 20.63 -14.31 -2.84
CA PHE A 84 19.44 -14.85 -3.52
C PHE A 84 19.54 -16.37 -3.72
N LEU A 85 20.31 -17.07 -2.87
CA LEU A 85 20.41 -18.51 -2.90
C LEU A 85 19.42 -19.14 -1.92
N ILE A 86 18.75 -20.19 -2.36
CA ILE A 86 17.97 -21.11 -1.54
C ILE A 86 18.60 -22.50 -1.75
N ASP A 87 19.02 -23.16 -0.68
CA ASP A 87 19.71 -24.47 -0.72
C ASP A 87 20.89 -24.49 -1.71
N ASP A 88 21.77 -23.48 -1.63
CA ASP A 88 22.94 -23.27 -2.50
C ASP A 88 22.61 -23.11 -4.00
N LYS A 89 21.36 -22.88 -4.35
CA LYS A 89 20.92 -22.63 -5.73
C LYS A 89 20.29 -21.27 -5.86
N PHE A 90 20.59 -20.58 -6.96
CA PHE A 90 19.98 -19.30 -7.27
C PHE A 90 18.46 -19.45 -7.47
N ASP A 91 17.69 -18.64 -6.76
CA ASP A 91 16.23 -18.64 -6.83
C ASP A 91 15.71 -17.94 -8.10
N ALA A 92 15.91 -18.58 -9.24
CA ALA A 92 15.42 -18.06 -10.51
C ALA A 92 13.89 -18.05 -10.64
N ALA A 93 13.19 -18.71 -9.73
CA ALA A 93 11.72 -18.72 -9.75
C ALA A 93 11.11 -17.41 -9.24
N HIS A 94 11.78 -16.76 -8.28
CA HIS A 94 11.32 -15.52 -7.68
C HIS A 94 12.20 -14.31 -8.05
N VAL A 95 13.45 -14.53 -8.45
CA VAL A 95 14.42 -13.47 -8.77
C VAL A 95 14.67 -13.43 -10.27
N TYR A 96 13.85 -12.69 -10.99
CA TYR A 96 13.95 -12.45 -12.44
C TYR A 96 13.68 -10.97 -12.77
N PRO A 97 14.18 -10.46 -13.91
CA PRO A 97 13.94 -9.08 -14.30
C PRO A 97 12.46 -8.72 -14.32
N GLY A 98 12.07 -7.67 -13.58
CA GLY A 98 10.68 -7.23 -13.40
C GLY A 98 9.98 -7.79 -12.15
N ALA A 99 10.54 -8.81 -11.49
CA ALA A 99 9.97 -9.33 -10.24
C ALA A 99 10.05 -8.28 -9.11
N ILE A 100 9.04 -8.28 -8.24
CA ILE A 100 9.06 -7.52 -6.98
C ILE A 100 9.37 -8.51 -5.88
N ILE A 101 10.45 -8.27 -5.16
CA ILE A 101 10.91 -9.09 -4.04
C ILE A 101 10.90 -8.28 -2.76
N THR A 102 10.68 -8.93 -1.63
CA THR A 102 10.80 -8.30 -0.31
C THR A 102 12.20 -8.56 0.22
N LEU A 103 12.92 -7.51 0.53
CA LEU A 103 14.24 -7.56 1.14
C LEU A 103 14.15 -7.13 2.60
N VAL A 104 15.16 -7.48 3.36
CA VAL A 104 15.31 -7.11 4.77
C VAL A 104 16.60 -6.30 4.91
N ASP A 105 16.51 -5.13 5.53
CA ASP A 105 17.69 -4.33 5.82
C ASP A 105 18.46 -4.86 7.05
N GLY A 106 19.59 -4.22 7.35
CA GLY A 106 20.41 -4.59 8.52
C GLY A 106 19.75 -4.36 9.87
N GLU A 107 18.63 -3.66 9.92
CA GLU A 107 17.84 -3.36 11.12
C GLU A 107 16.60 -4.28 11.23
N GLY A 108 16.35 -5.12 10.23
CA GLY A 108 15.25 -6.08 10.20
C GLY A 108 13.97 -5.53 9.57
N HIS A 109 14.00 -4.38 8.93
CA HIS A 109 12.84 -3.84 8.23
C HIS A 109 12.66 -4.48 6.86
N HIS A 110 11.43 -4.85 6.57
CA HIS A 110 11.05 -5.41 5.28
C HIS A 110 10.68 -4.29 4.31
N PHE A 111 11.27 -4.29 3.13
CA PHE A 111 10.93 -3.34 2.07
C PHE A 111 10.86 -4.03 0.70
N PRO A 112 9.94 -3.59 -0.17
CA PRO A 112 9.83 -4.12 -1.52
C PRO A 112 10.93 -3.53 -2.41
N ALA A 113 11.49 -4.34 -3.30
CA ALA A 113 12.43 -3.90 -4.33
C ALA A 113 12.12 -4.60 -5.66
N GLN A 114 12.26 -3.86 -6.76
CA GLN A 114 12.09 -4.41 -8.09
C GLN A 114 13.42 -4.91 -8.65
N VAL A 115 13.45 -6.13 -9.13
CA VAL A 115 14.60 -6.68 -9.84
C VAL A 115 14.69 -6.04 -11.24
N LYS A 116 15.78 -5.34 -11.53
CA LYS A 116 16.03 -4.74 -12.84
C LYS A 116 16.81 -5.67 -13.77
N THR A 117 17.94 -6.18 -13.30
CA THR A 117 18.77 -7.12 -14.07
C THR A 117 19.31 -8.22 -13.17
N VAL A 118 19.51 -9.39 -13.76
CA VAL A 118 20.17 -10.55 -13.14
C VAL A 118 21.39 -10.90 -13.98
N ASP A 119 22.55 -10.64 -13.44
CA ASP A 119 23.84 -10.88 -14.09
C ASP A 119 24.59 -12.05 -13.41
N ALA A 120 25.70 -12.47 -14.03
CA ALA A 120 26.57 -13.50 -13.44
C ALA A 120 27.17 -13.05 -12.09
N ASP A 121 27.44 -11.75 -11.95
CA ASP A 121 28.13 -11.13 -10.81
C ASP A 121 27.16 -10.64 -9.72
N GLY A 122 25.85 -10.61 -10.00
CA GLY A 122 24.88 -10.11 -9.02
C GLY A 122 23.51 -9.78 -9.61
N VAL A 123 22.65 -9.27 -8.75
CA VAL A 123 21.30 -8.83 -9.06
C VAL A 123 21.20 -7.33 -8.82
N THR A 124 20.82 -6.58 -9.83
CA THR A 124 20.52 -5.14 -9.67
C THR A 124 19.06 -4.99 -9.29
N ILE A 125 18.84 -4.38 -8.16
CA ILE A 125 17.52 -4.08 -7.62
C ILE A 125 17.29 -2.58 -7.60
N ASP A 126 16.03 -2.20 -7.67
CA ASP A 126 15.54 -0.83 -7.58
C ASP A 126 14.59 -0.74 -6.36
N THR A 127 14.97 0.06 -5.39
CA THR A 127 14.19 0.31 -4.17
C THR A 127 13.23 1.50 -4.33
N ASN A 128 13.26 2.19 -5.48
CA ASN A 128 12.30 3.24 -5.77
C ASN A 128 10.88 2.67 -5.87
N HIS A 129 9.90 3.48 -5.52
CA HIS A 129 8.52 3.12 -5.79
C HIS A 129 8.30 2.93 -7.30
N PRO A 130 7.52 1.92 -7.77
CA PRO A 130 7.30 1.66 -9.20
C PRO A 130 6.75 2.86 -10.00
N MET A 131 6.11 3.79 -9.30
CA MET A 131 5.56 5.03 -9.86
C MET A 131 6.45 6.26 -9.62
N ALA A 132 7.60 6.11 -8.95
CA ALA A 132 8.52 7.23 -8.71
C ALA A 132 9.03 7.82 -10.03
N GLY A 133 9.15 9.15 -10.08
CA GLY A 133 9.56 9.87 -11.27
C GLY A 133 8.54 9.92 -12.41
N LYS A 134 7.33 9.35 -12.22
CA LYS A 134 6.26 9.42 -13.20
C LYS A 134 5.28 10.54 -12.86
N THR A 135 4.83 11.27 -13.86
CA THR A 135 3.66 12.13 -13.72
C THR A 135 2.41 11.27 -13.74
N LEU A 136 1.53 11.46 -12.78
CA LEU A 136 0.31 10.66 -12.63
C LEU A 136 -0.92 11.50 -12.96
N ASN A 137 -1.80 10.96 -13.79
CA ASN A 137 -3.08 11.58 -14.09
C ASN A 137 -4.20 10.71 -13.51
N PHE A 138 -5.00 11.32 -12.65
CA PHE A 138 -6.20 10.72 -12.06
C PHE A 138 -7.42 11.27 -12.74
N THR A 139 -8.24 10.38 -13.28
CA THR A 139 -9.55 10.70 -13.85
C THR A 139 -10.59 9.82 -13.20
N GLY A 140 -11.71 10.39 -12.80
CA GLY A 140 -12.73 9.58 -12.11
C GLY A 140 -13.93 10.38 -11.62
N GLU A 141 -14.64 9.79 -10.69
CA GLU A 141 -15.87 10.33 -10.11
C GLU A 141 -15.92 10.03 -8.61
N VAL A 142 -16.35 11.01 -7.84
CA VAL A 142 -16.65 10.84 -6.42
C VAL A 142 -18.02 10.16 -6.28
N ILE A 143 -18.03 8.90 -5.87
CA ILE A 143 -19.28 8.14 -5.66
C ILE A 143 -19.98 8.60 -4.39
N GLU A 144 -19.23 8.75 -3.30
CA GLU A 144 -19.75 9.17 -2.01
C GLU A 144 -18.74 10.07 -1.29
N ASN A 145 -19.24 11.14 -0.70
CA ASN A 145 -18.47 12.03 0.16
C ASN A 145 -19.40 12.53 1.29
N ARG A 146 -19.17 12.02 2.50
CA ARG A 146 -19.95 12.36 3.70
C ARG A 146 -19.03 12.43 4.93
N PRO A 147 -19.50 13.03 6.02
CA PRO A 147 -18.81 12.91 7.30
C PRO A 147 -18.66 11.43 7.68
N ALA A 148 -17.47 11.03 8.13
CA ALA A 148 -17.24 9.68 8.64
C ALA A 148 -17.93 9.52 10.01
N THR A 149 -18.48 8.35 10.28
CA THR A 149 -19.03 8.03 11.59
C THR A 149 -17.92 7.65 12.58
N ASP A 150 -18.18 7.84 13.88
CA ASP A 150 -17.22 7.45 14.93
C ASP A 150 -16.89 5.95 14.88
N ASP A 151 -17.85 5.12 14.51
CA ASP A 151 -17.67 3.67 14.37
C ASP A 151 -16.73 3.31 13.21
N GLU A 152 -16.84 4.00 12.08
CA GLU A 152 -15.95 3.82 10.91
C GLU A 152 -14.53 4.25 11.24
N VAL A 153 -14.38 5.41 11.87
CA VAL A 153 -13.08 5.93 12.33
C VAL A 153 -12.44 4.96 13.33
N ASN A 154 -13.19 4.52 14.35
CA ASN A 154 -12.69 3.59 15.35
C ASN A 154 -12.33 2.22 14.76
N SER A 155 -13.08 1.75 13.77
CA SER A 155 -12.80 0.50 13.05
C SER A 155 -11.49 0.59 12.27
N LEU A 156 -11.27 1.71 11.59
CA LEU A 156 -10.02 1.95 10.85
C LEU A 156 -8.82 2.04 11.80
N ILE A 157 -8.95 2.79 12.92
CA ILE A 157 -7.89 2.90 13.93
C ILE A 157 -7.53 1.52 14.49
N LYS A 158 -8.51 0.65 14.78
CA LYS A 158 -8.26 -0.72 15.24
C LYS A 158 -7.53 -1.56 14.21
N GLN A 159 -7.86 -1.44 12.93
CA GLN A 159 -7.16 -2.13 11.84
C GLN A 159 -5.72 -1.65 11.69
N MET A 160 -5.48 -0.33 11.79
CA MET A 160 -4.12 0.24 11.68
C MET A 160 -3.25 -0.07 12.90
N ALA A 161 -3.88 -0.15 14.10
CA ALA A 161 -3.16 -0.47 15.35
C ALA A 161 -2.77 -1.96 15.48
N GLY A 162 -3.03 -2.79 14.46
CA GLY A 162 -2.68 -4.21 14.47
C GLY A 162 -3.45 -5.00 15.53
N GLY A 163 -4.60 -4.47 15.98
CA GLY A 163 -5.43 -5.13 16.97
C GLY A 163 -5.98 -6.43 16.44
N CYS A 164 -5.75 -7.52 17.18
CA CYS A 164 -6.43 -8.80 17.02
C CYS A 164 -7.94 -8.59 17.18
N GLY A 165 -8.60 -8.15 16.11
CA GLY A 165 -10.05 -8.00 16.04
C GLY A 165 -10.71 -9.35 15.82
N GLY A 166 -10.80 -10.18 16.85
CA GLY A 166 -11.39 -11.49 16.68
C GLY A 166 -11.71 -12.25 17.97
N CYS A 167 -11.94 -11.54 19.08
CA CYS A 167 -12.56 -12.15 20.28
C CYS A 167 -13.91 -11.50 20.56
N GLY A 168 -14.79 -11.48 19.59
CA GLY A 168 -16.19 -11.16 19.76
C GLY A 168 -16.97 -12.44 19.99
N GLY A 169 -17.09 -12.90 21.24
CA GLY A 169 -17.93 -14.03 21.54
C GLY A 169 -17.51 -14.84 22.76
N CYS A 170 -17.21 -14.20 23.90
CA CYS A 170 -17.34 -14.86 25.18
C CYS A 170 -18.70 -14.45 25.76
N GLY A 171 -19.75 -15.21 25.38
CA GLY A 171 -21.03 -15.18 26.08
C GLY A 171 -20.85 -15.67 27.51
N ASP A 172 -21.56 -15.00 28.39
CA ASP A 172 -21.82 -15.26 29.81
C ASP A 172 -21.41 -16.64 30.33
N GLY A 173 -20.46 -16.68 31.27
CA GLY A 173 -20.15 -17.87 32.06
C GLY A 173 -18.74 -17.87 32.68
N GLU A 174 -18.64 -17.32 33.90
CA GLU A 174 -17.68 -17.63 34.96
C GLU A 174 -16.26 -18.08 34.60
N GLY A 175 -15.29 -17.21 34.90
CA GLY A 175 -13.97 -17.66 35.37
C GLY A 175 -12.87 -17.70 34.34
N CYS A 176 -12.33 -16.54 33.96
CA CYS A 176 -10.95 -16.47 33.44
C CYS A 176 -10.03 -16.02 34.53
N GLY A 177 -9.38 -17.01 35.17
CA GLY A 177 -8.34 -16.81 36.15
C GLY A 177 -7.08 -16.19 35.54
N ASP A 178 -6.41 -15.41 36.39
CA ASP A 178 -5.12 -14.77 36.17
C ASP A 178 -4.07 -15.68 35.50
N GLY A 179 -3.50 -15.22 34.38
CA GLY A 179 -2.38 -15.94 33.77
C GLY A 179 -2.05 -15.57 32.35
N CYS A 180 -1.96 -14.28 32.01
CA CYS A 180 -1.28 -13.88 30.79
C CYS A 180 0.20 -13.72 31.05
N ASN A 181 0.97 -14.80 30.90
CA ASN A 181 2.43 -14.76 30.87
C ASN A 181 2.88 -14.47 29.45
N GLU A 182 3.92 -13.63 29.33
CA GLU A 182 4.51 -13.13 28.11
C GLU A 182 4.87 -14.27 27.12
N GLY A 183 4.37 -14.16 25.89
CA GLY A 183 4.97 -14.83 24.73
C GLY A 183 4.36 -16.15 24.27
N SER A 184 3.07 -16.22 23.97
CA SER A 184 2.57 -17.14 22.92
C SER A 184 1.05 -17.02 22.76
N CYS A 185 0.57 -16.29 21.79
CA CYS A 185 -0.80 -16.45 21.28
C CYS A 185 -0.84 -17.66 20.34
N GLY A 186 -0.98 -18.86 20.91
CA GLY A 186 -1.30 -20.06 20.15
C GLY A 186 -2.76 -20.00 19.68
N CYS A 187 -3.00 -19.95 18.39
CA CYS A 187 -4.32 -20.13 17.81
C CYS A 187 -4.84 -21.52 18.20
N CYS A 188 -5.97 -21.57 18.90
CA CYS A 188 -6.70 -22.81 19.11
C CYS A 188 -7.22 -23.31 17.77
N ASN A 189 -6.64 -24.41 17.29
CA ASN A 189 -7.19 -25.25 16.23
C ASN A 189 -8.31 -26.10 16.86
N GLY A 190 -9.50 -26.03 16.27
CA GLY A 190 -10.65 -26.86 16.55
C GLY A 190 -11.64 -26.72 15.42
#